data_fb53f97a4d6170ea0ea94b86eb20549f
#
_entry.id   fb53f97a4d6170ea0ea94b86eb20549f
#
_cell.length_a   1.000
_cell.length_b   1.000
_cell.length_c   1.000
_cell.angle_alpha   90.00
_cell.angle_beta   90.00
_cell.angle_gamma   90.00
#
_symmetry.space_group_name_H-M   'P 1'
#
loop_
_entity.id
_entity.type
_entity.pdbx_description
1 polymer ?
#
loop_
_entity_poly.entity_id
_entity_poly.type
_entity_poly.pdbx_seq_one_letter_code
_entity_poly.pdbx_strand_id
1 'polypeptide(L)'
;SILAAMAILGLVDTLIPLLAERFGLWQFHATRSALVLAALLAGAAALGWRLRPRRWRGVAARSVMIAAAMTVYFACLASFSIAQAVAGLFSAPVWVVLVTALVLRRRVGAVAWAAAAAGFAGVLMSLGFLGGGAEVSAAALLPMAAGLFYGVGQIGTREWCAGEGPMTLLFGFFLVIGVVACAGLALVSLLPEAVRLEAPAQAGFVLRGWQAPDATFAAVVAAQAAGSLVGVGLIVRGYQLAEASFVSVFEYTLLLFASLWAWALFGQGVTAAQGAGIALILASAALAARFGTAQRPAPAA
;
A
#
# COMPACT_ATOMS: atom_id res chain seq x y z
N SER A 1 16.22 -4.27 -0.05
CA SER A 1 15.07 -4.42 -0.98
C SER A 1 13.93 -3.46 -0.64
N ILE A 2 13.49 -3.38 0.65
CA ILE A 2 12.29 -2.61 1.00
C ILE A 2 12.45 -1.10 0.77
N LEU A 3 13.59 -0.49 1.09
CA LEU A 3 13.84 0.93 0.83
C LEU A 3 13.82 1.26 -0.67
N ALA A 4 14.37 0.38 -1.51
CA ALA A 4 14.29 0.53 -2.96
C ALA A 4 12.84 0.43 -3.45
N ALA A 5 12.03 -0.46 -2.86
CA ALA A 5 10.60 -0.56 -3.13
C ALA A 5 9.90 0.76 -2.78
N MET A 6 10.17 1.32 -1.60
CA MET A 6 9.58 2.58 -1.14
C MET A 6 9.97 3.76 -2.03
N ALA A 7 11.23 3.81 -2.49
CA ALA A 7 11.68 4.85 -3.42
C ALA A 7 10.95 4.77 -4.77
N ILE A 8 10.82 3.56 -5.33
CA ILE A 8 10.13 3.34 -6.61
C ILE A 8 8.63 3.64 -6.47
N LEU A 9 7.98 3.10 -5.44
CA LEU A 9 6.55 3.33 -5.22
C LEU A 9 6.27 4.79 -4.90
N GLY A 10 7.09 5.44 -4.08
CA GLY A 10 6.97 6.87 -3.82
C GLY A 10 7.04 7.72 -5.08
N LEU A 11 7.95 7.36 -6.02
CA LEU A 11 8.01 8.03 -7.31
C LEU A 11 6.70 7.90 -8.10
N VAL A 12 6.26 6.65 -8.32
CA VAL A 12 5.10 6.42 -9.18
C VAL A 12 3.79 6.88 -8.53
N ASP A 13 3.67 6.83 -7.21
CA ASP A 13 2.49 7.31 -6.49
C ASP A 13 2.39 8.85 -6.52
N THR A 14 3.52 9.55 -6.58
CA THR A 14 3.55 11.02 -6.75
C THR A 14 2.97 11.47 -8.10
N LEU A 15 2.84 10.57 -9.07
CA LEU A 15 2.21 10.86 -10.37
C LEU A 15 0.68 10.70 -10.37
N ILE A 16 0.08 10.05 -9.36
CA ILE A 16 -1.38 9.78 -9.31
C ILE A 16 -2.22 11.07 -9.35
N PRO A 17 -1.86 12.17 -8.67
CA PRO A 17 -2.63 13.42 -8.74
C PRO A 17 -2.84 13.93 -10.18
N LEU A 18 -1.91 13.67 -11.10
CA LEU A 18 -2.05 14.02 -12.51
C LEU A 18 -3.26 13.35 -13.20
N LEU A 19 -3.74 12.24 -12.65
CA LEU A 19 -4.88 11.49 -13.16
C LEU A 19 -6.16 11.76 -12.39
N ALA A 20 -6.09 12.08 -11.09
CA ALA A 20 -7.23 12.08 -10.18
C ALA A 20 -8.32 13.10 -10.58
N GLU A 21 -7.95 14.20 -11.24
CA GLU A 21 -8.89 15.21 -11.70
C GLU A 21 -9.71 14.79 -12.92
N ARG A 22 -9.17 13.90 -13.76
CA ARG A 22 -9.74 13.58 -15.08
C ARG A 22 -10.20 12.14 -15.21
N PHE A 23 -9.54 11.20 -14.53
CA PHE A 23 -9.77 9.76 -14.65
C PHE A 23 -10.29 9.16 -13.35
N GLY A 24 -11.04 8.05 -13.47
CA GLY A 24 -11.57 7.34 -12.31
C GLY A 24 -10.61 6.31 -11.74
N LEU A 25 -10.73 6.09 -10.43
CA LEU A 25 -9.94 5.13 -9.66
C LEU A 25 -10.04 3.70 -10.23
N TRP A 26 -11.27 3.28 -10.51
CA TRP A 26 -11.52 1.91 -10.99
C TRP A 26 -10.93 1.69 -12.37
N GLN A 27 -11.01 2.70 -13.26
CA GLN A 27 -10.35 2.66 -14.56
C GLN A 27 -8.84 2.55 -14.41
N PHE A 28 -8.25 3.37 -13.53
CA PHE A 28 -6.82 3.31 -13.22
C PHE A 28 -6.39 1.92 -12.75
N HIS A 29 -7.08 1.35 -11.75
CA HIS A 29 -6.75 0.02 -11.25
C HIS A 29 -6.98 -1.09 -12.26
N ALA A 30 -8.06 -1.05 -13.05
CA ALA A 30 -8.33 -2.04 -14.08
C ALA A 30 -7.23 -2.03 -15.16
N THR A 31 -6.88 -0.85 -15.68
CA THR A 31 -5.86 -0.71 -16.72
C THR A 31 -4.47 -1.08 -16.21
N ARG A 32 -4.08 -0.59 -15.00
CA ARG A 32 -2.82 -0.96 -14.38
C ARG A 32 -2.71 -2.46 -14.15
N SER A 33 -3.78 -3.08 -13.63
CA SER A 33 -3.79 -4.53 -13.38
C SER A 33 -3.66 -5.31 -14.69
N ALA A 34 -4.35 -4.89 -15.74
CA ALA A 34 -4.25 -5.51 -17.05
C ALA A 34 -2.81 -5.46 -17.59
N LEU A 35 -2.13 -4.31 -17.49
CA LEU A 35 -0.74 -4.16 -17.92
C LEU A 35 0.21 -5.03 -17.10
N VAL A 36 0.08 -5.06 -15.77
CA VAL A 36 0.92 -5.91 -14.91
C VAL A 36 0.68 -7.38 -15.19
N LEU A 37 -0.58 -7.80 -15.32
CA LEU A 37 -0.91 -9.20 -15.64
C LEU A 37 -0.36 -9.59 -17.02
N ALA A 38 -0.47 -8.72 -18.02
CA ALA A 38 0.12 -8.96 -19.34
C ALA A 38 1.64 -9.10 -19.26
N ALA A 39 2.33 -8.22 -18.50
CA ALA A 39 3.77 -8.31 -18.29
C ALA A 39 4.18 -9.61 -17.56
N LEU A 40 3.40 -10.02 -16.54
CA LEU A 40 3.64 -11.28 -15.82
C LEU A 40 3.44 -12.51 -16.72
N LEU A 41 2.39 -12.50 -17.56
CA LEU A 41 2.15 -13.58 -18.52
C LEU A 41 3.25 -13.64 -19.59
N ALA A 42 3.68 -12.49 -20.13
CA ALA A 42 4.81 -12.42 -21.05
C ALA A 42 6.12 -12.92 -20.39
N GLY A 43 6.37 -12.52 -19.13
CA GLY A 43 7.51 -13.02 -18.36
C GLY A 43 7.43 -14.54 -18.09
N ALA A 44 6.22 -15.08 -17.86
CA ALA A 44 6.03 -16.51 -17.71
C ALA A 44 6.37 -17.26 -19.03
N ALA A 45 5.94 -16.72 -20.18
CA ALA A 45 6.21 -17.32 -21.48
C ALA A 45 7.69 -17.22 -21.90
N ALA A 46 8.33 -16.04 -21.68
CA ALA A 46 9.67 -15.77 -22.17
C ALA A 46 10.78 -16.17 -21.18
N LEU A 47 10.53 -16.03 -19.86
CA LEU A 47 11.54 -16.21 -18.80
C LEU A 47 11.23 -17.41 -17.89
N GLY A 48 10.15 -18.15 -18.16
CA GLY A 48 9.76 -19.31 -17.36
C GLY A 48 9.26 -18.96 -15.94
N TRP A 49 8.77 -17.74 -15.73
CA TRP A 49 8.24 -17.38 -14.40
C TRP A 49 7.05 -18.25 -14.04
N ARG A 50 7.09 -18.77 -12.82
CA ARG A 50 5.97 -19.56 -12.29
C ARG A 50 4.90 -18.62 -11.76
N LEU A 51 3.71 -18.62 -12.38
CA LEU A 51 2.54 -17.86 -11.93
C LEU A 51 1.53 -18.73 -11.18
N ARG A 52 1.53 -20.04 -11.45
CA ARG A 52 0.59 -20.97 -10.82
C ARG A 52 0.99 -21.22 -9.34
N PRO A 53 0.11 -20.93 -8.37
CA PRO A 53 0.41 -21.12 -6.96
C PRO A 53 0.49 -22.62 -6.61
N ARG A 54 1.36 -22.96 -5.67
CA ARG A 54 1.40 -24.27 -5.02
C ARG A 54 0.35 -24.35 -3.91
N ARG A 55 0.22 -23.24 -3.16
CA ARG A 55 -0.71 -23.05 -2.03
C ARG A 55 -1.80 -22.07 -2.40
N TRP A 56 -2.67 -22.45 -3.33
CA TRP A 56 -3.66 -21.55 -3.92
C TRP A 56 -4.54 -20.84 -2.87
N ARG A 57 -4.93 -21.55 -1.77
CA ARG A 57 -5.71 -20.96 -0.67
C ARG A 57 -4.97 -19.84 0.03
N GLY A 58 -3.66 -20.05 0.33
CA GLY A 58 -2.83 -19.03 0.96
C GLY A 58 -2.65 -17.79 0.06
N VAL A 59 -2.35 -18.02 -1.22
CA VAL A 59 -2.21 -16.94 -2.20
C VAL A 59 -3.52 -16.19 -2.40
N ALA A 60 -4.64 -16.88 -2.50
CA ALA A 60 -5.96 -16.27 -2.62
C ALA A 60 -6.31 -15.45 -1.37
N ALA A 61 -6.16 -16.01 -0.17
CA ALA A 61 -6.44 -15.31 1.09
C ALA A 61 -5.57 -14.05 1.23
N ARG A 62 -4.26 -14.15 0.98
CA ARG A 62 -3.36 -13.00 0.99
C ARG A 62 -3.78 -11.95 -0.04
N SER A 63 -4.09 -12.35 -1.26
CA SER A 63 -4.48 -11.43 -2.34
C SER A 63 -5.79 -10.71 -2.04
N VAL A 64 -6.76 -11.41 -1.45
CA VAL A 64 -8.03 -10.83 -1.00
C VAL A 64 -7.78 -9.82 0.13
N MET A 65 -6.93 -10.13 1.11
CA MET A 65 -6.61 -9.18 2.19
C MET A 65 -5.99 -7.90 1.64
N ILE A 66 -4.99 -8.00 0.77
CA ILE A 66 -4.36 -6.82 0.17
C ILE A 66 -5.35 -6.05 -0.72
N ALA A 67 -6.17 -6.74 -1.51
CA ALA A 67 -7.19 -6.10 -2.34
C ALA A 67 -8.27 -5.42 -1.49
N ALA A 68 -8.72 -6.05 -0.40
CA ALA A 68 -9.64 -5.45 0.57
C ALA A 68 -9.03 -4.19 1.21
N ALA A 69 -7.76 -4.23 1.60
CA ALA A 69 -7.04 -3.07 2.11
C ALA A 69 -7.09 -1.91 1.13
N MET A 70 -6.76 -2.17 -0.14
CA MET A 70 -6.81 -1.14 -1.18
C MET A 70 -8.23 -0.64 -1.41
N THR A 71 -9.23 -1.54 -1.47
CA THR A 71 -10.63 -1.15 -1.66
C THR A 71 -11.13 -0.27 -0.50
N VAL A 72 -10.84 -0.64 0.75
CA VAL A 72 -11.21 0.18 1.92
C VAL A 72 -10.48 1.52 1.91
N TYR A 73 -9.18 1.53 1.63
CA TYR A 73 -8.40 2.76 1.52
C TYR A 73 -9.02 3.74 0.52
N PHE A 74 -9.35 3.25 -0.67
CA PHE A 74 -9.92 4.10 -1.71
C PHE A 74 -11.38 4.46 -1.45
N ALA A 75 -12.17 3.59 -0.82
CA ALA A 75 -13.51 3.94 -0.35
C ALA A 75 -13.47 5.07 0.68
N CYS A 76 -12.47 5.06 1.57
CA CYS A 76 -12.27 6.14 2.54
C CYS A 76 -11.99 7.50 1.88
N LEU A 77 -11.39 7.55 0.68
CA LEU A 77 -11.18 8.80 -0.04
C LEU A 77 -12.48 9.50 -0.44
N ALA A 78 -13.61 8.79 -0.49
CA ALA A 78 -14.93 9.35 -0.75
C ALA A 78 -15.52 10.11 0.45
N SER A 79 -15.10 9.80 1.68
CA SER A 79 -15.72 10.31 2.92
C SER A 79 -14.74 10.98 3.88
N PHE A 80 -13.44 10.75 3.70
CA PHE A 80 -12.38 11.25 4.55
C PHE A 80 -11.39 12.07 3.74
N SER A 81 -10.61 12.92 4.39
CA SER A 81 -9.48 13.58 3.74
C SER A 81 -8.44 12.55 3.28
N ILE A 82 -7.69 12.89 2.23
CA ILE A 82 -6.58 12.04 1.75
C ILE A 82 -5.61 11.71 2.89
N ALA A 83 -5.31 12.70 3.73
CA ALA A 83 -4.45 12.52 4.89
C ALA A 83 -4.98 11.46 5.87
N GLN A 84 -6.28 11.46 6.16
CA GLN A 84 -6.90 10.46 7.04
C GLN A 84 -6.85 9.05 6.45
N ALA A 85 -7.16 8.92 5.15
CA ALA A 85 -7.09 7.63 4.46
C ALA A 85 -5.66 7.07 4.45
N VAL A 86 -4.67 7.92 4.15
CA VAL A 86 -3.24 7.55 4.16
C VAL A 86 -2.79 7.16 5.56
N ALA A 87 -3.12 7.94 6.61
CA ALA A 87 -2.79 7.61 7.99
C ALA A 87 -3.38 6.24 8.39
N GLY A 88 -4.61 5.97 7.95
CA GLY A 88 -5.25 4.69 8.18
C GLY A 88 -4.47 3.52 7.58
N LEU A 89 -4.08 3.60 6.30
CA LEU A 89 -3.28 2.57 5.64
C LEU A 89 -1.90 2.40 6.32
N PHE A 90 -1.26 3.52 6.67
CA PHE A 90 0.03 3.50 7.37
C PHE A 90 -0.06 3.09 8.85
N SER A 91 -1.23 2.79 9.39
CA SER A 91 -1.34 2.07 10.66
C SER A 91 -0.92 0.58 10.55
N ALA A 92 -0.70 0.07 9.33
CA ALA A 92 -0.36 -1.33 9.07
C ALA A 92 0.80 -1.89 9.91
N PRO A 93 1.95 -1.22 10.10
CA PRO A 93 3.02 -1.76 10.94
C PRO A 93 2.60 -1.97 12.41
N VAL A 94 1.73 -1.11 12.94
CA VAL A 94 1.16 -1.29 14.28
C VAL A 94 0.31 -2.56 14.32
N TRP A 95 -0.56 -2.76 13.31
CA TRP A 95 -1.37 -3.98 13.20
C TRP A 95 -0.52 -5.23 13.01
N VAL A 96 0.57 -5.17 12.22
CA VAL A 96 1.50 -6.29 12.07
C VAL A 96 2.08 -6.71 13.41
N VAL A 97 2.51 -5.76 14.25
CA VAL A 97 3.05 -6.02 15.58
C VAL A 97 1.95 -6.62 16.48
N LEU A 98 0.77 -6.01 16.51
CA LEU A 98 -0.38 -6.49 17.31
C LEU A 98 -0.80 -7.91 16.91
N VAL A 99 -1.02 -8.17 15.62
CA VAL A 99 -1.43 -9.49 15.13
C VAL A 99 -0.36 -10.54 15.40
N THR A 100 0.92 -10.18 15.21
CA THR A 100 2.04 -11.09 15.50
C THR A 100 2.08 -11.46 16.99
N ALA A 101 1.88 -10.49 17.88
CA ALA A 101 1.91 -10.72 19.33
C ALA A 101 0.67 -11.44 19.84
N LEU A 102 -0.54 -10.98 19.46
CA LEU A 102 -1.80 -11.43 20.07
C LEU A 102 -2.41 -12.64 19.36
N VAL A 103 -2.38 -12.66 18.02
CA VAL A 103 -3.01 -13.72 17.21
C VAL A 103 -2.03 -14.87 16.98
N LEU A 104 -0.82 -14.57 16.51
CA LEU A 104 0.21 -15.59 16.29
C LEU A 104 0.92 -15.99 17.58
N ARG A 105 0.67 -15.28 18.70
CA ARG A 105 1.26 -15.55 20.02
C ARG A 105 2.79 -15.62 19.99
N ARG A 106 3.42 -14.87 19.10
CA ARG A 106 4.88 -14.77 18.99
C ARG A 106 5.38 -13.62 19.85
N ARG A 107 6.54 -13.82 20.48
CA ARG A 107 7.20 -12.75 21.24
C ARG A 107 7.70 -11.68 20.28
N VAL A 108 7.16 -10.48 20.38
CA VAL A 108 7.62 -9.30 19.67
C VAL A 108 8.46 -8.47 20.62
N GLY A 109 9.71 -8.19 20.24
CA GLY A 109 10.65 -7.44 21.06
C GLY A 109 10.19 -5.99 21.26
N ALA A 110 10.55 -5.40 22.41
CA ALA A 110 10.22 -4.01 22.75
C ALA A 110 10.64 -3.00 21.67
N VAL A 111 11.73 -3.28 20.98
CA VAL A 111 12.23 -2.46 19.86
C VAL A 111 11.23 -2.40 18.71
N ALA A 112 10.60 -3.53 18.34
CA ALA A 112 9.61 -3.53 17.25
C ALA A 112 8.35 -2.74 17.65
N TRP A 113 7.92 -2.84 18.92
CA TRP A 113 6.83 -2.02 19.46
C TRP A 113 7.16 -0.54 19.43
N ALA A 114 8.35 -0.16 19.94
CA ALA A 114 8.81 1.23 19.96
C ALA A 114 8.95 1.80 18.54
N ALA A 115 9.52 1.04 17.61
CA ALA A 115 9.69 1.45 16.23
C ALA A 115 8.33 1.61 15.52
N ALA A 116 7.40 0.67 15.68
CA ALA A 116 6.06 0.78 15.10
C ALA A 116 5.31 2.00 15.64
N ALA A 117 5.34 2.23 16.96
CA ALA A 117 4.70 3.38 17.59
C ALA A 117 5.34 4.71 17.18
N ALA A 118 6.67 4.81 17.20
CA ALA A 118 7.39 6.02 16.79
C ALA A 118 7.18 6.33 15.30
N GLY A 119 7.27 5.32 14.43
CA GLY A 119 7.02 5.50 13.01
C GLY A 119 5.59 5.95 12.73
N PHE A 120 4.59 5.37 13.40
CA PHE A 120 3.21 5.80 13.26
C PHE A 120 2.97 7.22 13.79
N ALA A 121 3.59 7.60 14.91
CA ALA A 121 3.57 8.99 15.40
C ALA A 121 4.18 9.94 14.37
N GLY A 122 5.28 9.56 13.71
CA GLY A 122 5.88 10.31 12.62
C GLY A 122 4.96 10.48 11.41
N VAL A 123 4.18 9.43 11.05
CA VAL A 123 3.13 9.52 10.03
C VAL A 123 2.07 10.55 10.43
N LEU A 124 1.54 10.46 11.64
CA LEU A 124 0.53 11.40 12.15
C LEU A 124 1.03 12.85 12.17
N MET A 125 2.30 13.07 12.52
CA MET A 125 2.94 14.40 12.45
C MET A 125 3.05 14.89 11.00
N SER A 126 3.54 14.04 10.08
CA SER A 126 3.70 14.40 8.67
C SER A 126 2.38 14.75 8.00
N LEU A 127 1.28 14.15 8.46
CA LEU A 127 -0.07 14.39 7.94
C LEU A 127 -0.83 15.49 8.71
N GLY A 128 -0.19 16.15 9.70
CA GLY A 128 -0.75 17.27 10.43
C GLY A 128 -1.75 16.91 11.54
N PHE A 129 -1.85 15.62 11.93
CA PHE A 129 -2.77 15.21 13.01
C PHE A 129 -2.25 15.57 14.41
N LEU A 130 -0.94 15.55 14.62
CA LEU A 130 -0.33 15.96 15.88
C LEU A 130 -0.07 17.48 15.85
N GLY A 131 -0.90 18.23 16.54
CA GLY A 131 -0.78 19.70 16.66
C GLY A 131 -1.94 20.51 16.08
N GLY A 132 -2.96 19.90 15.50
CA GLY A 132 -4.01 20.62 14.77
C GLY A 132 -5.42 20.09 14.97
N GLY A 133 -5.94 19.96 16.22
CA GLY A 133 -7.39 19.95 16.50
C GLY A 133 -8.29 18.99 15.70
N ALA A 134 -7.78 17.96 15.05
CA ALA A 134 -8.62 16.99 14.36
C ALA A 134 -9.39 16.16 15.39
N GLU A 135 -10.72 16.25 15.36
CA GLU A 135 -11.59 15.44 16.20
C GLU A 135 -11.42 13.96 15.85
N VAL A 136 -11.00 13.16 16.82
CA VAL A 136 -10.95 11.70 16.69
C VAL A 136 -12.37 11.16 16.86
N SER A 137 -13.07 10.98 15.77
CA SER A 137 -14.40 10.33 15.77
C SER A 137 -14.25 8.81 15.61
N ALA A 138 -15.27 8.06 16.03
CA ALA A 138 -15.32 6.61 15.79
C ALA A 138 -15.22 6.26 14.30
N ALA A 139 -15.68 7.15 13.42
CA ALA A 139 -15.53 7.03 11.97
C ALA A 139 -14.06 7.04 11.51
N ALA A 140 -13.16 7.70 12.24
CA ALA A 140 -11.73 7.72 11.94
C ALA A 140 -11.06 6.33 12.07
N LEU A 141 -11.72 5.36 12.70
CA LEU A 141 -11.26 3.97 12.76
C LEU A 141 -11.45 3.23 11.42
N LEU A 142 -12.37 3.69 10.55
CA LEU A 142 -12.61 3.03 9.27
C LEU A 142 -11.37 3.02 8.36
N PRO A 143 -10.63 4.12 8.15
CA PRO A 143 -9.37 4.09 7.43
C PRO A 143 -8.34 3.12 8.02
N MET A 144 -8.32 2.91 9.35
CA MET A 144 -7.40 1.98 9.99
C MET A 144 -7.69 0.51 9.64
N ALA A 145 -8.92 0.18 9.21
CA ALA A 145 -9.23 -1.15 8.70
C ALA A 145 -8.43 -1.48 7.42
N ALA A 146 -8.11 -0.49 6.59
CA ALA A 146 -7.20 -0.69 5.46
C ALA A 146 -5.82 -1.14 5.93
N GLY A 147 -5.27 -0.49 6.95
CA GLY A 147 -4.00 -0.88 7.58
C GLY A 147 -4.03 -2.30 8.17
N LEU A 148 -5.13 -2.67 8.84
CA LEU A 148 -5.32 -4.02 9.37
C LEU A 148 -5.30 -5.08 8.24
N PHE A 149 -6.13 -4.91 7.22
CA PHE A 149 -6.18 -5.85 6.09
C PHE A 149 -4.83 -5.94 5.38
N TYR A 150 -4.16 -4.80 5.17
CA TYR A 150 -2.82 -4.76 4.57
C TYR A 150 -1.80 -5.51 5.44
N GLY A 151 -1.73 -5.21 6.73
CA GLY A 151 -0.84 -5.86 7.68
C GLY A 151 -1.05 -7.37 7.76
N VAL A 152 -2.30 -7.85 7.82
CA VAL A 152 -2.64 -9.27 7.78
C VAL A 152 -2.21 -9.91 6.46
N GLY A 153 -2.43 -9.23 5.34
CA GLY A 153 -1.97 -9.69 4.02
C GLY A 153 -0.45 -9.82 3.93
N GLN A 154 0.29 -8.90 4.54
CA GLN A 154 1.76 -8.94 4.58
C GLN A 154 2.28 -10.08 5.50
N ILE A 155 1.66 -10.27 6.66
CA ILE A 155 1.92 -11.47 7.49
C ILE A 155 1.64 -12.74 6.67
N GLY A 156 0.52 -12.78 5.94
CA GLY A 156 0.15 -13.89 5.06
C GLY A 156 1.17 -14.17 3.96
N THR A 157 1.91 -13.17 3.50
CA THR A 157 2.99 -13.34 2.53
C THR A 157 4.06 -14.33 3.06
N ARG A 158 4.36 -14.25 4.34
CA ARG A 158 5.34 -15.14 4.99
C ARG A 158 4.70 -16.45 5.46
N GLU A 159 3.57 -16.37 6.14
CA GLU A 159 2.97 -17.50 6.85
C GLU A 159 2.17 -18.44 5.94
N TRP A 160 1.34 -17.86 5.05
CA TRP A 160 0.43 -18.64 4.20
C TRP A 160 1.04 -19.00 2.86
N CYS A 161 1.97 -18.18 2.38
CA CYS A 161 2.56 -18.27 1.05
C CYS A 161 4.02 -18.77 1.08
N ALA A 162 4.40 -19.53 2.11
CA ALA A 162 5.75 -20.09 2.22
C ALA A 162 6.06 -20.98 1.00
N GLY A 163 7.20 -20.70 0.34
CA GLY A 163 7.62 -21.39 -0.88
C GLY A 163 6.99 -20.92 -2.17
N GLU A 164 6.11 -19.88 -2.13
CA GLU A 164 5.61 -19.24 -3.34
C GLU A 164 6.59 -18.19 -3.86
N GLY A 165 6.70 -18.08 -5.19
CA GLY A 165 7.54 -17.06 -5.82
C GLY A 165 6.89 -15.66 -5.76
N PRO A 166 7.69 -14.58 -5.77
CA PRO A 166 7.15 -13.22 -5.80
C PRO A 166 6.21 -12.98 -6.99
N MET A 167 6.52 -13.50 -8.18
CA MET A 167 5.69 -13.34 -9.37
C MET A 167 4.33 -14.01 -9.25
N THR A 168 4.24 -15.17 -8.56
CA THR A 168 2.97 -15.83 -8.23
C THR A 168 2.11 -14.95 -7.33
N LEU A 169 2.70 -14.32 -6.32
CA LEU A 169 2.00 -13.46 -5.37
C LEU A 169 1.55 -12.13 -6.01
N LEU A 170 2.37 -11.57 -6.91
CA LEU A 170 1.97 -10.41 -7.70
C LEU A 170 0.79 -10.76 -8.61
N PHE A 171 0.89 -11.88 -9.33
CA PHE A 171 -0.19 -12.33 -10.23
C PHE A 171 -1.51 -12.47 -9.48
N GLY A 172 -1.50 -13.15 -8.31
CA GLY A 172 -2.70 -13.31 -7.50
C GLY A 172 -3.28 -11.96 -7.03
N PHE A 173 -2.43 -11.04 -6.57
CA PHE A 173 -2.88 -9.72 -6.13
C PHE A 173 -3.47 -8.90 -7.29
N PHE A 174 -2.75 -8.78 -8.41
CA PHE A 174 -3.24 -7.99 -9.54
C PHE A 174 -4.46 -8.60 -10.22
N LEU A 175 -4.63 -9.92 -10.16
CA LEU A 175 -5.85 -10.58 -10.62
C LEU A 175 -7.04 -10.16 -9.73
N VAL A 176 -6.91 -10.24 -8.41
CA VAL A 176 -8.02 -9.92 -7.49
C VAL A 176 -8.36 -8.43 -7.57
N ILE A 177 -7.37 -7.53 -7.48
CA ILE A 177 -7.64 -6.08 -7.54
C ILE A 177 -8.16 -5.66 -8.92
N GLY A 178 -7.74 -6.31 -9.99
CA GLY A 178 -8.27 -6.11 -11.34
C GLY A 178 -9.75 -6.49 -11.44
N VAL A 179 -10.14 -7.63 -10.88
CA VAL A 179 -11.55 -8.06 -10.81
C VAL A 179 -12.37 -7.07 -9.97
N VAL A 180 -11.88 -6.67 -8.81
CA VAL A 180 -12.54 -5.67 -7.96
C VAL A 180 -12.69 -4.34 -8.70
N ALA A 181 -11.67 -3.91 -9.44
CA ALA A 181 -11.70 -2.68 -10.21
C ALA A 181 -12.72 -2.73 -11.35
N CYS A 182 -12.79 -3.84 -12.07
CA CYS A 182 -13.81 -4.05 -13.10
C CYS A 182 -15.24 -4.06 -12.52
N ALA A 183 -15.42 -4.71 -11.36
CA ALA A 183 -16.70 -4.69 -10.65
C ALA A 183 -17.05 -3.28 -10.16
N GLY A 184 -16.09 -2.55 -9.60
CA GLY A 184 -16.28 -1.16 -9.18
C GLY A 184 -16.64 -0.24 -10.37
N LEU A 185 -15.98 -0.40 -11.51
CA LEU A 185 -16.30 0.33 -12.73
C LEU A 185 -17.71 0.02 -13.24
N ALA A 186 -18.10 -1.25 -13.23
CA ALA A 186 -19.46 -1.66 -13.58
C ALA A 186 -20.51 -1.06 -12.63
N LEU A 187 -20.26 -1.11 -11.31
CA LEU A 187 -21.15 -0.51 -10.31
C LEU A 187 -21.30 1.00 -10.52
N VAL A 188 -20.20 1.73 -10.74
CA VAL A 188 -20.24 3.17 -11.00
C VAL A 188 -21.01 3.47 -12.28
N SER A 189 -20.92 2.64 -13.32
CA SER A 189 -21.65 2.84 -14.56
C SER A 189 -23.18 2.64 -14.40
N LEU A 190 -23.62 1.90 -13.37
CA LEU A 190 -25.02 1.70 -13.04
C LEU A 190 -25.60 2.84 -12.16
N LEU A 191 -24.77 3.69 -11.56
CA LEU A 191 -25.24 4.79 -10.74
C LEU A 191 -25.87 5.89 -11.62
N PRO A 192 -27.00 6.48 -11.18
CA PRO A 192 -27.58 7.65 -11.84
C PRO A 192 -26.56 8.77 -11.96
N GLU A 193 -26.60 9.51 -13.06
CA GLU A 193 -25.68 10.62 -13.31
C GLU A 193 -25.78 11.70 -12.23
N ALA A 194 -26.98 11.98 -11.73
CA ALA A 194 -27.21 12.92 -10.63
C ALA A 194 -26.39 12.57 -9.39
N VAL A 195 -26.35 11.29 -8.98
CA VAL A 195 -25.57 10.83 -7.81
C VAL A 195 -24.07 11.05 -8.02
N ARG A 196 -23.58 10.91 -9.25
CA ARG A 196 -22.17 11.12 -9.58
C ARG A 196 -21.79 12.60 -9.63
N LEU A 197 -22.72 13.47 -10.08
CA LEU A 197 -22.50 14.92 -10.20
C LEU A 197 -22.64 15.64 -8.86
N GLU A 198 -23.53 15.17 -7.98
CA GLU A 198 -23.75 15.74 -6.64
C GLU A 198 -22.73 15.27 -5.61
N ALA A 199 -21.85 14.32 -5.97
CA ALA A 199 -20.84 13.80 -5.08
C ALA A 199 -19.79 14.87 -4.73
N PRO A 200 -19.29 14.90 -3.47
CA PRO A 200 -18.18 15.77 -3.08
C PRO A 200 -16.96 15.59 -3.98
N ALA A 201 -16.19 16.65 -4.19
CA ALA A 201 -15.02 16.63 -5.08
C ALA A 201 -14.05 15.48 -4.76
N GLN A 202 -13.87 15.15 -3.46
CA GLN A 202 -13.06 14.03 -3.02
C GLN A 202 -13.60 12.67 -3.50
N ALA A 203 -14.93 12.52 -3.58
CA ALA A 203 -15.56 11.32 -4.10
C ALA A 203 -15.48 11.21 -5.63
N GLY A 204 -15.21 12.31 -6.33
CA GLY A 204 -15.14 12.36 -7.79
C GLY A 204 -14.17 11.33 -8.37
N PHE A 205 -13.03 11.11 -7.75
CA PHE A 205 -12.07 10.08 -8.19
C PHE A 205 -12.62 8.66 -8.08
N VAL A 206 -13.40 8.36 -7.05
CA VAL A 206 -14.00 7.03 -6.83
C VAL A 206 -15.25 6.81 -7.68
N LEU A 207 -16.07 7.85 -7.86
CA LEU A 207 -17.38 7.77 -8.55
C LEU A 207 -17.31 8.08 -10.04
N ARG A 208 -16.14 8.41 -10.57
CA ARG A 208 -15.97 8.66 -12.00
C ARG A 208 -15.95 7.35 -12.77
N GLY A 209 -16.81 7.24 -13.77
CA GLY A 209 -16.86 6.14 -14.72
C GLY A 209 -15.68 6.17 -15.70
N TRP A 210 -15.75 5.32 -16.72
CA TRP A 210 -14.73 5.25 -17.76
C TRP A 210 -14.63 6.56 -18.54
N GLN A 211 -13.39 7.04 -18.70
CA GLN A 211 -13.04 8.19 -19.53
C GLN A 211 -12.13 7.73 -20.68
N ALA A 212 -12.22 8.40 -21.83
CA ALA A 212 -11.32 8.10 -22.95
C ALA A 212 -9.86 8.34 -22.53
N PRO A 213 -8.97 7.31 -22.59
CA PRO A 213 -7.57 7.46 -22.19
C PRO A 213 -6.85 8.45 -23.10
N ASP A 214 -6.03 9.32 -22.52
CA ASP A 214 -5.11 10.19 -23.24
C ASP A 214 -3.64 9.75 -23.04
N ALA A 215 -2.71 10.47 -23.65
CA ALA A 215 -1.28 10.17 -23.56
C ALA A 215 -0.76 10.26 -22.10
N THR A 216 -1.27 11.22 -21.31
CA THR A 216 -0.90 11.35 -19.89
C THR A 216 -1.35 10.14 -19.08
N PHE A 217 -2.60 9.71 -19.28
CA PHE A 217 -3.12 8.51 -18.66
C PHE A 217 -2.27 7.29 -19.02
N ALA A 218 -1.99 7.09 -20.30
CA ALA A 218 -1.19 5.95 -20.76
C ALA A 218 0.22 5.95 -20.14
N ALA A 219 0.90 7.10 -20.12
CA ALA A 219 2.24 7.22 -19.57
C ALA A 219 2.27 6.96 -18.06
N VAL A 220 1.36 7.59 -17.29
CA VAL A 220 1.32 7.42 -15.83
C VAL A 220 0.92 5.99 -15.45
N VAL A 221 -0.06 5.39 -16.14
CA VAL A 221 -0.46 4.00 -15.85
C VAL A 221 0.65 3.01 -16.24
N ALA A 222 1.39 3.25 -17.32
CA ALA A 222 2.54 2.43 -17.67
C ALA A 222 3.66 2.55 -16.63
N ALA A 223 3.98 3.76 -16.17
CA ALA A 223 4.94 4.00 -15.09
C ALA A 223 4.50 3.31 -13.78
N GLN A 224 3.23 3.44 -13.44
CA GLN A 224 2.63 2.77 -12.27
C GLN A 224 2.66 1.23 -12.39
N ALA A 225 2.38 0.68 -13.57
CA ALA A 225 2.47 -0.76 -13.80
C ALA A 225 3.90 -1.28 -13.64
N ALA A 226 4.87 -0.61 -14.26
CA ALA A 226 6.29 -0.94 -14.13
C ALA A 226 6.79 -0.79 -12.68
N GLY A 227 6.49 0.34 -12.04
CA GLY A 227 6.84 0.61 -10.64
C GLY A 227 6.19 -0.39 -9.68
N SER A 228 4.94 -0.77 -9.92
CA SER A 228 4.25 -1.79 -9.13
C SER A 228 4.86 -3.18 -9.31
N LEU A 229 5.21 -3.56 -10.53
CA LEU A 229 5.84 -4.86 -10.80
C LEU A 229 7.16 -5.00 -10.03
N VAL A 230 8.00 -3.97 -10.07
CA VAL A 230 9.29 -3.98 -9.37
C VAL A 230 9.10 -3.71 -7.87
N GLY A 231 8.41 -2.63 -7.49
CA GLY A 231 8.27 -2.19 -6.10
C GLY A 231 7.51 -3.20 -5.25
N VAL A 232 6.33 -3.65 -5.69
CA VAL A 232 5.56 -4.67 -4.95
C VAL A 232 6.30 -6.01 -4.94
N GLY A 233 7.02 -6.36 -6.02
CA GLY A 233 7.90 -7.53 -6.05
C GLY A 233 8.99 -7.47 -4.97
N LEU A 234 9.62 -6.32 -4.79
CA LEU A 234 10.63 -6.10 -3.75
C LEU A 234 10.02 -6.11 -2.34
N ILE A 235 8.79 -5.60 -2.14
CA ILE A 235 8.05 -5.72 -0.88
C ILE A 235 7.81 -7.20 -0.56
N VAL A 236 7.21 -7.93 -1.49
CA VAL A 236 6.94 -9.37 -1.31
C VAL A 236 8.23 -10.10 -0.93
N ARG A 237 9.32 -9.82 -1.63
CA ARG A 237 10.61 -10.42 -1.32
C ARG A 237 11.12 -10.04 0.08
N GLY A 238 10.91 -8.78 0.49
CA GLY A 238 11.24 -8.32 1.84
C GLY A 238 10.54 -9.14 2.92
N TYR A 239 9.22 -9.31 2.79
CA TYR A 239 8.41 -10.10 3.74
C TYR A 239 8.69 -11.61 3.70
N GLN A 240 9.21 -12.13 2.60
CA GLN A 240 9.65 -13.52 2.52
C GLN A 240 10.98 -13.77 3.24
N LEU A 241 11.86 -12.77 3.26
CA LEU A 241 13.22 -12.89 3.78
C LEU A 241 13.35 -12.55 5.27
N ALA A 242 12.44 -11.72 5.80
CA ALA A 242 12.54 -11.21 7.17
C ALA A 242 11.19 -11.25 7.90
N GLU A 243 11.21 -10.97 9.20
CA GLU A 243 10.01 -10.91 10.02
C GLU A 243 9.11 -9.74 9.62
N ALA A 244 7.77 -9.97 9.55
CA ALA A 244 6.82 -8.97 9.12
C ALA A 244 6.85 -7.72 10.02
N SER A 245 6.98 -7.91 11.34
CA SER A 245 7.11 -6.80 12.31
C SER A 245 8.36 -5.95 12.11
N PHE A 246 9.43 -6.51 11.58
CA PHE A 246 10.64 -5.79 11.23
C PHE A 246 10.50 -5.06 9.88
N VAL A 247 10.01 -5.76 8.87
CA VAL A 247 9.91 -5.23 7.49
C VAL A 247 8.91 -4.08 7.41
N SER A 248 7.77 -4.21 8.10
CA SER A 248 6.67 -3.23 8.03
C SER A 248 7.06 -1.83 8.49
N VAL A 249 7.98 -1.70 9.45
CA VAL A 249 8.45 -0.38 9.92
C VAL A 249 9.14 0.41 8.81
N PHE A 250 9.83 -0.27 7.89
CA PHE A 250 10.50 0.39 6.77
C PHE A 250 9.52 0.91 5.71
N GLU A 251 8.28 0.43 5.67
CA GLU A 251 7.27 0.93 4.74
C GLU A 251 6.88 2.39 5.04
N TYR A 252 7.04 2.86 6.28
CA TYR A 252 6.86 4.27 6.60
C TYR A 252 7.78 5.20 5.77
N THR A 253 8.93 4.72 5.31
CA THR A 253 9.84 5.52 4.48
C THR A 253 9.27 5.87 3.10
N LEU A 254 8.13 5.29 2.71
CA LEU A 254 7.38 5.72 1.53
C LEU A 254 7.06 7.23 1.59
N LEU A 255 6.66 7.74 2.76
CA LEU A 255 6.38 9.17 2.94
C LEU A 255 7.61 10.05 2.72
N LEU A 256 8.79 9.60 3.16
CA LEU A 256 10.05 10.29 2.88
C LEU A 256 10.29 10.37 1.37
N PHE A 257 10.22 9.23 0.68
CA PHE A 257 10.48 9.19 -0.77
C PHE A 257 9.42 9.92 -1.57
N ALA A 258 8.14 9.80 -1.21
CA ALA A 258 7.07 10.56 -1.85
C ALA A 258 7.27 12.08 -1.69
N SER A 259 7.66 12.55 -0.49
CA SER A 259 7.97 13.97 -0.27
C SER A 259 9.19 14.43 -1.07
N LEU A 260 10.24 13.60 -1.16
CA LEU A 260 11.43 13.89 -1.96
C LEU A 260 11.08 14.02 -3.46
N TRP A 261 10.28 13.10 -3.99
CA TRP A 261 9.85 13.14 -5.39
C TRP A 261 8.89 14.28 -5.67
N ALA A 262 7.97 14.60 -4.74
CA ALA A 262 7.09 15.77 -4.86
C ALA A 262 7.88 17.07 -4.92
N TRP A 263 8.92 17.20 -4.11
CA TRP A 263 9.85 18.33 -4.19
C TRP A 263 10.62 18.35 -5.52
N ALA A 264 11.22 17.23 -5.91
CA ALA A 264 12.08 17.16 -7.09
C ALA A 264 11.30 17.37 -8.41
N LEU A 265 10.07 16.85 -8.51
CA LEU A 265 9.28 16.89 -9.74
C LEU A 265 8.35 18.10 -9.82
N PHE A 266 7.82 18.56 -8.66
CA PHE A 266 6.78 19.58 -8.62
C PHE A 266 7.16 20.81 -7.78
N GLY A 267 8.37 20.87 -7.22
CA GLY A 267 8.83 21.98 -6.38
C GLY A 267 8.06 22.11 -5.05
N GLN A 268 7.33 21.07 -4.63
CA GLN A 268 6.54 21.10 -3.41
C GLN A 268 7.45 21.07 -2.17
N GLY A 269 7.48 22.17 -1.44
CA GLY A 269 8.28 22.29 -0.21
C GLY A 269 7.72 21.42 0.92
N VAL A 270 8.60 20.95 1.81
CA VAL A 270 8.25 20.22 3.02
C VAL A 270 8.07 21.19 4.17
N THR A 271 6.93 21.20 4.85
CA THR A 271 6.70 22.02 6.04
C THR A 271 7.54 21.53 7.22
N ALA A 272 7.74 22.38 8.23
CA ALA A 272 8.50 22.01 9.44
C ALA A 272 7.88 20.78 10.14
N ALA A 273 6.56 20.70 10.22
CA ALA A 273 5.86 19.56 10.82
C ALA A 273 6.07 18.27 10.02
N GLN A 274 5.99 18.34 8.67
CA GLN A 274 6.30 17.22 7.80
C GLN A 274 7.76 16.76 7.96
N GLY A 275 8.70 17.71 8.01
CA GLY A 275 10.12 17.43 8.23
C GLY A 275 10.39 16.73 9.57
N ALA A 276 9.75 17.19 10.65
CA ALA A 276 9.84 16.55 11.97
C ALA A 276 9.24 15.13 11.96
N GLY A 277 8.10 14.94 11.32
CA GLY A 277 7.48 13.61 11.14
C GLY A 277 8.38 12.66 10.35
N ILE A 278 8.97 13.12 9.23
CA ILE A 278 9.92 12.34 8.43
C ILE A 278 11.16 11.97 9.26
N ALA A 279 11.71 12.92 10.07
CA ALA A 279 12.83 12.63 10.94
C ALA A 279 12.51 11.52 11.97
N LEU A 280 11.29 11.54 12.53
CA LEU A 280 10.84 10.50 13.46
C LEU A 280 10.66 9.14 12.76
N ILE A 281 10.17 9.12 11.52
CA ILE A 281 10.09 7.90 10.68
C ILE A 281 11.49 7.32 10.44
N LEU A 282 12.46 8.17 10.07
CA LEU A 282 13.84 7.73 9.86
C LEU A 282 14.48 7.20 11.15
N ALA A 283 14.22 7.86 12.28
CA ALA A 283 14.69 7.39 13.59
C ALA A 283 14.09 6.03 13.95
N SER A 284 12.80 5.81 13.67
CA SER A 284 12.13 4.51 13.90
C SER A 284 12.72 3.40 13.02
N ALA A 285 12.97 3.67 11.74
CA ALA A 285 13.60 2.73 10.83
C ALA A 285 15.06 2.41 11.26
N ALA A 286 15.83 3.42 11.69
CA ALA A 286 17.18 3.24 12.20
C ALA A 286 17.20 2.42 13.51
N LEU A 287 16.23 2.65 14.40
CA LEU A 287 16.05 1.86 15.63
C LEU A 287 15.78 0.38 15.30
N ALA A 288 14.85 0.14 14.38
CA ALA A 288 14.55 -1.21 13.91
C ALA A 288 15.78 -1.87 13.26
N ALA A 289 16.53 -1.14 12.43
CA ALA A 289 17.71 -1.65 11.74
C ALA A 289 18.84 -2.05 12.73
N ARG A 290 19.06 -1.23 13.77
CA ARG A 290 20.14 -1.48 14.76
C ARG A 290 19.86 -2.65 15.71
N PHE A 291 18.62 -2.79 16.13
CA PHE A 291 18.24 -3.68 17.22
C PHE A 291 17.30 -4.82 16.82
N GLY A 292 16.69 -4.75 15.61
CA GLY A 292 15.78 -5.78 15.11
C GLY A 292 16.48 -7.09 14.69
N THR A 293 17.79 -7.08 14.49
CA THR A 293 18.57 -8.26 14.07
C THR A 293 18.79 -9.30 15.18
N ALA A 294 18.45 -8.96 16.43
CA ALA A 294 18.64 -9.86 17.59
C ALA A 294 17.68 -11.05 17.64
N GLN A 295 16.65 -11.10 16.76
CA GLN A 295 15.68 -12.19 16.71
C GLN A 295 15.82 -13.01 15.42
N ARG A 296 17.00 -13.62 15.19
CA ARG A 296 17.10 -14.72 14.23
C ARG A 296 16.26 -15.89 14.75
N PRO A 297 15.40 -16.50 13.91
CA PRO A 297 14.76 -17.76 14.28
C PRO A 297 15.86 -18.78 14.58
N ALA A 298 15.71 -19.53 15.66
CA ALA A 298 16.53 -20.72 15.86
C ALA A 298 16.40 -21.61 14.61
N PRO A 299 17.49 -22.21 14.11
CA PRO A 299 17.39 -23.15 13.00
C PRO A 299 16.41 -24.25 13.43
N ALA A 300 15.43 -24.52 12.54
CA ALA A 300 14.52 -25.64 12.75
C ALA A 300 15.35 -26.91 12.85
N ALA A 301 15.25 -27.62 13.99
CA ALA A 301 15.84 -28.90 14.22
C ALA A 301 15.18 -29.98 13.37
#